data_d96fa0abd55b227d8813c9bed11fdb38
#
_entry.id   d96fa0abd55b227d8813c9bed11fdb38
#
_cell.length_a   1.000
_cell.length_b   1.000
_cell.length_c   1.000
_cell.angle_alpha   90.00
_cell.angle_beta   90.00
_cell.angle_gamma   90.00
#
_symmetry.space_group_name_H-M   'P 1'
#
loop_
_entity.id
_entity.type
_entity.pdbx_description
1 polymer ?
#
loop_
_entity_poly.entity_id
_entity_poly.type
_entity_poly.pdbx_seq_one_letter_code
_entity_poly.pdbx_strand_id
1 'polypeptide(L)'
;MRANDRHLPSIHNAATTPARVLSPERGRSGGFSLIELLIVVAIIGIIAAIAIPNLLASRRAANEASAISTVRTLSSAEEAYRATYGSGSKFTGLDGLVATKMIDSTLGAATVVANARSGYIYSLVTSNSDSEFCAGAAPATINTGSRNFSSDTPGVLYLHPLAVALPPTSTSGGVPFNN
;
A
#
# COMPACT_ATOMS: atom_id res chain seq x y z
N MET A 1 25.47 112.93 8.48
CA MET A 1 24.98 112.33 7.23
C MET A 1 24.48 110.93 7.58
N ARG A 2 23.29 110.56 7.14
CA ARG A 2 22.31 109.65 7.72
C ARG A 2 22.83 108.21 7.87
N ALA A 3 22.64 107.61 9.11
CA ALA A 3 22.67 106.24 9.40
C ALA A 3 21.44 105.56 8.80
N ASN A 4 21.60 104.39 8.26
CA ASN A 4 20.53 103.52 7.73
C ASN A 4 20.39 102.29 8.62
N ASP A 5 19.43 102.33 9.55
CA ASP A 5 19.05 101.16 10.36
C ASP A 5 18.37 100.10 9.49
N ARG A 6 18.98 98.98 9.36
CA ARG A 6 18.29 97.78 8.81
C ARG A 6 17.90 96.83 9.96
N HIS A 7 16.62 96.87 10.21
CA HIS A 7 15.90 96.02 11.12
C HIS A 7 15.98 94.57 10.61
N LEU A 8 16.59 93.65 11.38
CA LEU A 8 16.62 92.23 11.11
C LEU A 8 15.38 91.55 11.71
N PRO A 9 14.61 90.76 11.00
CA PRO A 9 13.47 90.01 11.56
C PRO A 9 13.92 88.89 12.45
N SER A 10 13.31 88.72 13.58
CA SER A 10 13.41 87.68 14.58
C SER A 10 12.98 86.33 13.99
N ILE A 11 13.93 85.38 13.99
CA ILE A 11 13.62 83.99 13.63
C ILE A 11 12.92 83.33 14.80
N HIS A 12 11.64 83.03 14.60
CA HIS A 12 10.86 82.22 15.53
C HIS A 12 11.41 80.81 15.62
N ASN A 13 11.78 80.41 16.82
CA ASN A 13 12.25 79.09 17.19
C ASN A 13 11.11 78.08 16.93
N ALA A 14 11.22 77.32 15.86
CA ALA A 14 10.31 76.19 15.60
C ALA A 14 10.57 75.09 16.62
N ALA A 15 9.59 74.90 17.48
CA ALA A 15 9.61 73.77 18.43
C ALA A 15 9.67 72.46 17.69
N THR A 16 10.83 71.79 17.75
CA THR A 16 11.00 70.43 17.23
C THR A 16 10.27 69.46 18.13
N THR A 17 9.13 68.99 17.67
CA THR A 17 8.37 67.91 18.34
C THR A 17 9.24 66.62 18.24
N PRO A 18 9.56 65.93 19.37
CA PRO A 18 10.33 64.71 19.28
C PRO A 18 9.48 63.63 18.61
N ALA A 19 10.00 63.06 17.57
CA ALA A 19 9.39 61.91 16.91
C ALA A 19 9.25 60.76 17.93
N ARG A 20 8.02 60.33 18.14
CA ARG A 20 7.68 59.17 18.97
C ARG A 20 8.26 57.95 18.31
N VAL A 21 9.38 57.44 18.82
CA VAL A 21 9.96 56.17 18.44
C VAL A 21 8.96 55.06 18.84
N LEU A 22 8.24 54.51 17.86
CA LEU A 22 7.45 53.30 18.05
C LEU A 22 8.45 52.16 18.28
N SER A 23 8.57 51.71 19.51
CA SER A 23 9.29 50.50 19.84
C SER A 23 8.63 49.33 19.09
N PRO A 24 9.37 48.49 18.32
CA PRO A 24 8.78 47.33 17.71
C PRO A 24 8.27 46.43 18.85
N GLU A 25 7.00 46.12 18.81
CA GLU A 25 6.39 45.09 19.63
C GLU A 25 7.18 43.82 19.41
N ARG A 26 7.96 43.42 20.37
CA ARG A 26 8.60 42.08 20.38
C ARG A 26 7.47 41.08 20.47
N GLY A 27 7.08 40.54 19.31
CA GLY A 27 6.23 39.37 19.24
C GLY A 27 6.75 38.33 20.21
N ARG A 28 5.99 38.02 21.25
CA ARG A 28 6.27 36.89 22.13
C ARG A 28 6.29 35.65 21.27
N SER A 29 7.47 35.19 20.84
CA SER A 29 7.67 33.83 20.39
C SER A 29 7.42 32.92 21.61
N GLY A 30 6.17 32.51 21.78
CA GLY A 30 5.82 31.50 22.79
C GLY A 30 6.53 30.21 22.41
N GLY A 31 7.60 29.87 23.12
CA GLY A 31 8.24 28.55 22.99
C GLY A 31 7.26 27.47 23.42
N PHE A 32 7.26 26.33 22.72
CA PHE A 32 6.50 25.14 23.09
C PHE A 32 6.95 24.64 24.47
N SER A 33 6.02 24.37 25.37
CA SER A 33 6.33 23.78 26.66
C SER A 33 6.70 22.31 26.52
N LEU A 34 7.72 21.84 27.26
CA LEU A 34 8.11 20.43 27.27
C LEU A 34 6.94 19.51 27.69
N ILE A 35 6.11 19.97 28.64
CA ILE A 35 4.93 19.21 29.09
C ILE A 35 3.88 19.08 28.00
N GLU A 36 3.70 20.12 27.19
CA GLU A 36 2.75 20.15 26.07
C GLU A 36 3.14 19.15 24.98
N LEU A 37 4.45 19.05 24.68
CA LEU A 37 4.95 18.03 23.77
C LEU A 37 4.80 16.63 24.36
N LEU A 38 5.08 16.46 25.66
CA LEU A 38 5.01 15.17 26.33
C LEU A 38 3.57 14.60 26.33
N ILE A 39 2.58 15.44 26.59
CA ILE A 39 1.17 15.03 26.57
C ILE A 39 0.77 14.58 25.16
N VAL A 40 1.17 15.33 24.12
CA VAL A 40 0.85 15.00 22.73
C VAL A 40 1.44 13.64 22.33
N VAL A 41 2.72 13.39 22.62
CA VAL A 41 3.34 12.10 22.26
C VAL A 41 2.74 10.94 23.05
N ALA A 42 2.33 11.17 24.30
CA ALA A 42 1.65 10.16 25.12
C ALA A 42 0.29 9.76 24.49
N ILE A 43 -0.51 10.74 24.06
CA ILE A 43 -1.81 10.49 23.40
C ILE A 43 -1.60 9.75 22.09
N ILE A 44 -0.64 10.20 21.26
CA ILE A 44 -0.31 9.52 19.99
C ILE A 44 0.12 8.07 20.26
N GLY A 45 0.92 7.83 21.27
CA GLY A 45 1.36 6.49 21.67
C GLY A 45 0.20 5.55 22.00
N ILE A 46 -0.78 6.04 22.77
CA ILE A 46 -1.99 5.27 23.12
C ILE A 46 -2.82 4.93 21.86
N ILE A 47 -3.05 5.91 20.99
CA ILE A 47 -3.80 5.70 19.74
C ILE A 47 -3.05 4.72 18.83
N ALA A 48 -1.74 4.88 18.67
CA ALA A 48 -0.92 4.00 17.84
C ALA A 48 -0.91 2.56 18.34
N ALA A 49 -0.87 2.35 19.67
CA ALA A 49 -0.88 1.01 20.27
C ALA A 49 -2.14 0.19 19.87
N ILE A 50 -3.28 0.84 19.69
CA ILE A 50 -4.53 0.20 19.27
C ILE A 50 -4.63 0.13 17.74
N ALA A 51 -4.20 1.18 17.04
CA ALA A 51 -4.39 1.32 15.59
C ALA A 51 -3.46 0.41 14.77
N ILE A 52 -2.19 0.24 15.18
CA ILE A 52 -1.21 -0.53 14.41
C ILE A 52 -1.60 -2.00 14.26
N PRO A 53 -1.94 -2.78 15.32
CA PRO A 53 -2.34 -4.18 15.15
C PRO A 53 -3.61 -4.33 14.30
N ASN A 54 -4.58 -3.44 14.44
CA ASN A 54 -5.80 -3.46 13.62
C ASN A 54 -5.52 -3.17 12.15
N LEU A 55 -4.60 -2.24 11.85
CA LEU A 55 -4.17 -1.96 10.49
C LEU A 55 -3.48 -3.16 9.85
N LEU A 56 -2.63 -3.87 10.60
CA LEU A 56 -1.95 -5.07 10.09
C LEU A 56 -2.95 -6.19 9.79
N ALA A 57 -3.94 -6.41 10.66
CA ALA A 57 -5.01 -7.38 10.43
C ALA A 57 -5.83 -7.04 9.18
N SER A 58 -6.21 -5.77 9.01
CA SER A 58 -6.93 -5.28 7.83
C SER A 58 -6.12 -5.45 6.54
N ARG A 59 -4.82 -5.17 6.58
CA ARG A 59 -3.92 -5.39 5.43
C ARG A 59 -3.83 -6.87 5.04
N ARG A 60 -3.71 -7.78 6.02
CA ARG A 60 -3.71 -9.23 5.75
C ARG A 60 -5.01 -9.67 5.08
N ALA A 61 -6.16 -9.24 5.60
CA ALA A 61 -7.46 -9.56 5.03
C ALA A 61 -7.61 -9.04 3.58
N ALA A 62 -7.15 -7.83 3.30
CA ALA A 62 -7.16 -7.25 1.95
C ALA A 62 -6.24 -8.03 0.99
N ASN A 63 -5.06 -8.45 1.43
CA ASN A 63 -4.14 -9.25 0.65
C ASN A 63 -4.72 -10.64 0.35
N GLU A 64 -5.36 -11.28 1.32
CA GLU A 64 -6.05 -12.57 1.16
C GLU A 64 -7.19 -12.47 0.14
N ALA A 65 -8.01 -11.43 0.21
CA ALA A 65 -9.07 -11.18 -0.76
C ALA A 65 -8.51 -10.97 -2.19
N SER A 66 -7.40 -10.24 -2.32
CA SER A 66 -6.69 -10.06 -3.58
C SER A 66 -6.13 -11.38 -4.12
N ALA A 67 -5.57 -12.22 -3.24
CA ALA A 67 -5.05 -13.53 -3.62
C ALA A 67 -6.16 -14.45 -4.14
N ILE A 68 -7.31 -14.51 -3.46
CA ILE A 68 -8.48 -15.27 -3.90
C ILE A 68 -8.95 -14.81 -5.29
N SER A 69 -9.05 -13.50 -5.50
CA SER A 69 -9.42 -12.95 -6.81
C SER A 69 -8.40 -13.33 -7.90
N THR A 70 -7.11 -13.31 -7.58
CA THR A 70 -6.06 -13.67 -8.53
C THR A 70 -6.09 -15.17 -8.87
N VAL A 71 -6.31 -16.06 -7.90
CA VAL A 71 -6.46 -17.50 -8.15
C VAL A 71 -7.66 -17.77 -9.07
N ARG A 72 -8.79 -17.09 -8.84
CA ARG A 72 -9.96 -17.18 -9.75
C ARG A 72 -9.65 -16.67 -11.16
N THR A 73 -8.86 -15.59 -11.27
CA THR A 73 -8.41 -15.09 -12.57
C THR A 73 -7.52 -16.11 -13.29
N LEU A 74 -6.61 -16.77 -12.58
CA LEU A 74 -5.78 -17.83 -13.16
C LEU A 74 -6.64 -19.01 -13.64
N SER A 75 -7.60 -19.46 -12.83
CA SER A 75 -8.52 -20.53 -13.23
C SER A 75 -9.35 -20.16 -14.47
N SER A 76 -9.86 -18.93 -14.55
CA SER A 76 -10.60 -18.45 -15.73
C SER A 76 -9.69 -18.34 -16.97
N ALA A 77 -8.44 -17.91 -16.79
CA ALA A 77 -7.46 -17.83 -17.86
C ALA A 77 -7.10 -19.22 -18.42
N GLU A 78 -6.98 -20.22 -17.54
CA GLU A 78 -6.75 -21.62 -17.94
C GLU A 78 -7.93 -22.19 -18.75
N GLU A 79 -9.16 -21.95 -18.33
CA GLU A 79 -10.32 -22.38 -19.09
C GLU A 79 -10.40 -21.69 -20.48
N ALA A 80 -10.06 -20.40 -20.54
CA ALA A 80 -9.97 -19.68 -21.78
C ALA A 80 -8.82 -20.21 -22.68
N TYR A 81 -7.66 -20.54 -22.10
CA TYR A 81 -6.54 -21.16 -22.81
C TYR A 81 -6.94 -22.51 -23.38
N ARG A 82 -7.54 -23.38 -22.57
CA ARG A 82 -8.04 -24.69 -22.99
C ARG A 82 -8.97 -24.60 -24.21
N ALA A 83 -9.89 -23.63 -24.19
CA ALA A 83 -10.86 -23.44 -25.27
C ALA A 83 -10.22 -22.90 -26.56
N THR A 84 -9.17 -22.08 -26.45
CA THR A 84 -8.60 -21.33 -27.59
C THR A 84 -7.35 -21.96 -28.16
N TYR A 85 -6.42 -22.37 -27.30
CA TYR A 85 -5.09 -22.89 -27.67
C TYR A 85 -4.88 -24.37 -27.30
N GLY A 86 -5.56 -24.86 -26.26
CA GLY A 86 -5.42 -26.21 -25.72
C GLY A 86 -6.22 -27.27 -26.45
N SER A 87 -6.77 -26.96 -27.63
CA SER A 87 -7.62 -27.90 -28.43
C SER A 87 -8.78 -28.51 -27.61
N GLY A 88 -9.29 -27.77 -26.64
CA GLY A 88 -10.41 -28.18 -25.80
C GLY A 88 -10.05 -29.15 -24.65
N SER A 89 -8.79 -29.58 -24.54
CA SER A 89 -8.40 -30.61 -23.57
C SER A 89 -7.13 -30.32 -22.75
N LYS A 90 -6.33 -29.32 -23.15
CA LYS A 90 -5.04 -29.03 -22.49
C LYS A 90 -5.01 -27.68 -21.80
N PHE A 91 -4.41 -27.68 -20.64
CA PHE A 91 -4.05 -26.50 -19.86
C PHE A 91 -2.58 -26.15 -20.01
N THR A 92 -2.13 -25.03 -19.46
CA THR A 92 -0.74 -24.60 -19.52
C THR A 92 -0.26 -24.05 -18.17
N GLY A 93 1.03 -23.74 -18.05
CA GLY A 93 1.58 -23.05 -16.89
C GLY A 93 1.50 -21.52 -17.06
N LEU A 94 1.98 -20.80 -16.02
CA LEU A 94 2.03 -19.34 -16.03
C LEU A 94 2.71 -18.76 -17.28
N ASP A 95 3.81 -19.38 -17.72
CA ASP A 95 4.56 -18.92 -18.90
C ASP A 95 3.73 -19.01 -20.19
N GLY A 96 2.93 -20.07 -20.35
CA GLY A 96 2.04 -20.23 -21.50
C GLY A 96 0.90 -19.20 -21.49
N LEU A 97 0.33 -18.89 -20.32
CA LEU A 97 -0.68 -17.83 -20.17
C LEU A 97 -0.12 -16.44 -20.47
N VAL A 98 1.14 -16.17 -20.07
CA VAL A 98 1.84 -14.92 -20.42
C VAL A 98 2.11 -14.85 -21.93
N ALA A 99 2.61 -15.92 -22.53
CA ALA A 99 2.93 -15.98 -23.95
C ALA A 99 1.67 -15.75 -24.84
N THR A 100 0.51 -16.24 -24.41
CA THR A 100 -0.78 -16.05 -25.08
C THR A 100 -1.50 -14.76 -24.67
N LYS A 101 -0.88 -13.92 -23.79
CA LYS A 101 -1.42 -12.65 -23.28
C LYS A 101 -2.76 -12.81 -22.53
N MET A 102 -3.02 -13.97 -21.96
CA MET A 102 -4.20 -14.21 -21.13
C MET A 102 -4.04 -13.67 -19.73
N ILE A 103 -2.80 -13.54 -19.27
CA ILE A 103 -2.42 -12.83 -18.04
C ILE A 103 -1.29 -11.85 -18.31
N ASP A 104 -1.11 -10.88 -17.44
CA ASP A 104 0.00 -9.92 -17.52
C ASP A 104 1.33 -10.57 -17.05
N SER A 105 2.45 -10.05 -17.54
CA SER A 105 3.78 -10.56 -17.22
C SER A 105 4.15 -10.37 -15.74
N THR A 106 3.56 -9.39 -15.07
CA THR A 106 3.82 -9.15 -13.64
C THR A 106 3.20 -10.24 -12.78
N LEU A 107 2.02 -10.75 -13.18
CA LEU A 107 1.41 -11.90 -12.52
C LEU A 107 2.19 -13.18 -12.83
N GLY A 108 2.63 -13.40 -14.07
CA GLY A 108 3.48 -14.52 -14.45
C GLY A 108 4.80 -14.58 -13.69
N ALA A 109 5.39 -13.43 -13.38
CA ALA A 109 6.62 -13.31 -12.60
C ALA A 109 6.42 -13.43 -11.07
N ALA A 110 5.19 -13.39 -10.56
CA ALA A 110 4.88 -13.39 -9.12
C ALA A 110 5.01 -14.77 -8.47
N THR A 111 6.03 -15.55 -8.86
CA THR A 111 6.34 -16.90 -8.36
C THR A 111 7.33 -16.92 -7.22
N VAL A 112 7.99 -15.80 -6.95
CA VAL A 112 8.99 -15.64 -5.89
C VAL A 112 8.65 -14.42 -5.02
N VAL A 113 9.13 -14.45 -3.78
CA VAL A 113 8.86 -13.39 -2.78
C VAL A 113 9.24 -12.00 -3.27
N ALA A 114 10.33 -11.87 -4.04
CA ALA A 114 10.78 -10.59 -4.59
C ALA A 114 9.76 -9.94 -5.55
N ASN A 115 8.96 -10.77 -6.22
CA ASN A 115 7.96 -10.34 -7.21
C ASN A 115 6.52 -10.54 -6.69
N ALA A 116 6.33 -10.70 -5.38
CA ALA A 116 5.03 -10.93 -4.78
C ALA A 116 4.01 -9.85 -5.16
N ARG A 117 2.80 -10.26 -5.56
CA ARG A 117 1.70 -9.37 -5.90
C ARG A 117 0.70 -9.33 -4.74
N SER A 118 0.39 -8.14 -4.24
CA SER A 118 -0.45 -7.97 -3.04
C SER A 118 -0.02 -8.83 -1.87
N GLY A 119 1.31 -9.00 -1.68
CA GLY A 119 1.87 -9.79 -0.59
C GLY A 119 1.74 -11.31 -0.76
N TYR A 120 1.36 -11.80 -1.94
CA TYR A 120 1.22 -13.22 -2.27
C TYR A 120 2.10 -13.62 -3.46
N ILE A 121 2.56 -14.87 -3.45
CA ILE A 121 3.22 -15.54 -4.56
C ILE A 121 2.28 -16.61 -5.11
N TYR A 122 2.41 -16.92 -6.40
CA TYR A 122 1.48 -17.78 -7.12
C TYR A 122 2.20 -18.93 -7.78
N SER A 123 1.50 -20.04 -7.93
CA SER A 123 1.90 -21.19 -8.75
C SER A 123 0.76 -21.59 -9.66
N LEU A 124 1.12 -22.16 -10.79
CA LEU A 124 0.19 -22.82 -11.69
C LEU A 124 0.87 -24.07 -12.22
N VAL A 125 0.33 -25.20 -11.86
CA VAL A 125 0.90 -26.52 -12.18
C VAL A 125 -0.13 -27.31 -12.95
N THR A 126 0.28 -27.94 -14.04
CA THR A 126 -0.56 -28.87 -14.81
C THR A 126 -0.18 -30.31 -14.48
N SER A 127 -1.11 -31.24 -14.69
CA SER A 127 -0.85 -32.68 -14.64
C SER A 127 0.09 -33.10 -15.78
N ASN A 128 0.66 -34.31 -15.69
CA ASN A 128 1.57 -34.86 -16.71
C ASN A 128 0.96 -34.92 -18.12
N SER A 129 -0.36 -34.96 -18.25
CA SER A 129 -1.09 -34.95 -19.53
C SER A 129 -1.65 -33.59 -19.89
N ASP A 130 -1.38 -32.55 -19.09
CA ASP A 130 -1.98 -31.19 -19.20
C ASP A 130 -3.52 -31.18 -19.19
N SER A 131 -4.14 -32.26 -18.69
CA SER A 131 -5.61 -32.37 -18.63
C SER A 131 -6.24 -31.79 -17.38
N GLU A 132 -5.43 -31.45 -16.40
CA GLU A 132 -5.84 -30.86 -15.13
C GLU A 132 -4.84 -29.78 -14.73
N PHE A 133 -5.28 -28.80 -13.96
CA PHE A 133 -4.41 -27.78 -13.39
C PHE A 133 -4.69 -27.58 -11.90
N CYS A 134 -3.72 -27.01 -11.20
CA CYS A 134 -3.87 -26.45 -9.88
C CYS A 134 -3.22 -25.06 -9.84
N ALA A 135 -4.05 -24.03 -9.60
CA ALA A 135 -3.58 -22.69 -9.33
C ALA A 135 -3.45 -22.50 -7.83
N GLY A 136 -2.29 -22.07 -7.34
CA GLY A 136 -2.00 -21.88 -5.93
C GLY A 136 -1.57 -20.46 -5.60
N ALA A 137 -1.86 -20.03 -4.38
CA ALA A 137 -1.38 -18.77 -3.81
C ALA A 137 -0.91 -18.98 -2.37
N ALA A 138 0.26 -18.45 -2.03
CA ALA A 138 0.80 -18.44 -0.67
C ALA A 138 1.26 -17.05 -0.28
N PRO A 139 1.13 -16.63 1.00
CA PRO A 139 1.65 -15.35 1.45
C PRO A 139 3.17 -15.33 1.33
N ALA A 140 3.71 -14.22 0.83
CA ALA A 140 5.15 -14.02 0.69
C ALA A 140 5.86 -14.01 2.06
N THR A 141 5.17 -13.56 3.09
CA THR A 141 5.62 -13.57 4.49
C THR A 141 4.44 -13.78 5.44
N ILE A 142 4.72 -14.17 6.68
CA ILE A 142 3.70 -14.31 7.75
C ILE A 142 2.96 -12.99 8.07
N ASN A 143 3.53 -11.86 7.64
CA ASN A 143 2.92 -10.54 7.85
C ASN A 143 1.98 -10.14 6.71
N THR A 144 2.04 -10.79 5.56
CA THR A 144 1.23 -10.46 4.37
C THR A 144 -0.06 -11.27 4.28
N GLY A 145 -0.12 -12.44 4.90
CA GLY A 145 -1.30 -13.29 4.97
C GLY A 145 -1.10 -14.45 5.94
N SER A 146 -2.18 -15.15 6.26
CA SER A 146 -2.19 -16.28 7.21
C SER A 146 -2.63 -17.59 6.58
N ARG A 147 -3.09 -17.59 5.33
CA ARG A 147 -3.70 -18.74 4.66
C ARG A 147 -3.20 -18.88 3.24
N ASN A 148 -3.09 -20.13 2.76
CA ASN A 148 -2.87 -20.42 1.36
C ASN A 148 -4.21 -20.70 0.67
N PHE A 149 -4.25 -20.47 -0.62
CA PHE A 149 -5.40 -20.72 -1.47
C PHE A 149 -5.00 -21.59 -2.66
N SER A 150 -5.90 -22.46 -3.12
CA SER A 150 -5.72 -23.17 -4.38
C SER A 150 -7.06 -23.33 -5.10
N SER A 151 -6.99 -23.54 -6.40
CA SER A 151 -8.13 -23.89 -7.23
C SER A 151 -7.73 -24.97 -8.21
N ASP A 152 -8.63 -25.89 -8.51
CA ASP A 152 -8.42 -27.01 -9.43
C ASP A 152 -9.25 -26.88 -10.72
N THR A 153 -9.15 -27.87 -11.59
CA THR A 153 -9.82 -27.94 -12.90
C THR A 153 -11.33 -27.70 -12.85
N PRO A 154 -12.12 -28.13 -11.83
CA PRO A 154 -13.53 -27.72 -11.73
C PRO A 154 -13.71 -26.26 -11.32
N GLY A 155 -12.64 -25.52 -10.99
CA GLY A 155 -12.71 -24.13 -10.54
C GLY A 155 -13.14 -23.98 -9.09
N VAL A 156 -13.13 -25.05 -8.31
CA VAL A 156 -13.41 -25.00 -6.88
C VAL A 156 -12.24 -24.37 -6.15
N LEU A 157 -12.53 -23.37 -5.33
CA LEU A 157 -11.53 -22.71 -4.49
C LEU A 157 -11.37 -23.48 -3.16
N TYR A 158 -10.13 -23.77 -2.80
CA TYR A 158 -9.78 -24.43 -1.54
C TYR A 158 -8.97 -23.50 -0.66
N LEU A 159 -9.24 -23.57 0.62
CA LEU A 159 -8.53 -22.83 1.66
C LEU A 159 -7.65 -23.80 2.44
N HIS A 160 -6.38 -23.47 2.58
CA HIS A 160 -5.43 -24.22 3.40
C HIS A 160 -5.15 -23.42 4.68
N PRO A 161 -5.48 -23.95 5.85
CA PRO A 161 -5.45 -23.19 7.11
C PRO A 161 -4.04 -22.85 7.59
N LEU A 162 -3.03 -23.53 7.07
CA LEU A 162 -1.64 -23.26 7.41
C LEU A 162 -0.97 -22.51 6.25
N ALA A 163 -0.42 -21.35 6.54
CA ALA A 163 0.42 -20.63 5.59
C ALA A 163 1.76 -21.36 5.44
N VAL A 164 1.92 -22.08 4.34
CA VAL A 164 3.20 -22.69 3.94
C VAL A 164 3.92 -21.69 3.05
N ALA A 165 5.26 -21.63 3.14
CA ALA A 165 6.08 -20.67 2.38
C ALA A 165 6.02 -20.85 0.85
N LEU A 166 5.38 -21.90 0.36
CA LEU A 166 5.20 -22.18 -1.07
C LEU A 166 3.71 -22.29 -1.41
N PRO A 167 3.31 -21.81 -2.60
CA PRO A 167 1.94 -21.97 -3.06
C PRO A 167 1.60 -23.47 -3.19
N PRO A 168 0.36 -23.87 -2.86
CA PRO A 168 -0.09 -25.24 -3.08
C PRO A 168 0.03 -25.62 -4.57
N THR A 169 0.51 -26.84 -4.80
CA THR A 169 0.58 -27.46 -6.14
C THR A 169 -0.49 -28.54 -6.34
N SER A 170 -1.32 -28.73 -5.33
CA SER A 170 -2.51 -29.59 -5.37
C SER A 170 -3.56 -29.05 -4.40
N THR A 171 -4.80 -29.47 -4.58
CA THR A 171 -5.91 -29.12 -3.68
C THR A 171 -5.99 -30.04 -2.44
N SER A 172 -5.11 -31.05 -2.37
CA SER A 172 -5.04 -31.99 -1.26
C SER A 172 -4.81 -31.26 0.08
N GLY A 173 -5.60 -31.60 1.07
CA GLY A 173 -5.55 -30.98 2.40
C GLY A 173 -6.22 -29.59 2.49
N GLY A 174 -6.75 -29.07 1.41
CA GLY A 174 -7.56 -27.84 1.40
C GLY A 174 -9.02 -28.14 1.77
N VAL A 175 -9.66 -27.14 2.37
CA VAL A 175 -11.12 -27.14 2.64
C VAL A 175 -11.80 -26.34 1.54
N PRO A 176 -12.84 -26.88 0.85
CA PRO A 176 -13.56 -26.12 -0.16
C PRO A 176 -14.11 -24.81 0.43
N PHE A 177 -13.85 -23.71 -0.25
CA PHE A 177 -14.32 -22.39 0.16
C PHE A 177 -15.68 -22.14 -0.49
N ASN A 178 -16.72 -22.48 0.24
CA ASN A 178 -18.10 -22.16 -0.14
C ASN A 178 -18.39 -20.72 0.29
N ASN A 179 -18.69 -19.88 -0.70
CA ASN A 179 -19.10 -18.49 -0.47
C ASN A 179 -20.62 -18.43 -0.41
#